data_ed44191953ebb4d077508c685d992dfe
#
_entry.id   ed44191953ebb4d077508c685d992dfe
#
_cell.length_a   1.000
_cell.length_b   1.000
_cell.length_c   1.000
_cell.angle_alpha   90.00
_cell.angle_beta   90.00
_cell.angle_gamma   90.00
#
_symmetry.space_group_name_H-M   'P 1'
#
loop_
_entity.id
_entity.type
_entity.pdbx_description
1 polymer ?
#
loop_
_entity_poly.entity_id
_entity_poly.type
_entity_poly.pdbx_seq_one_letter_code
_entity_poly.pdbx_strand_id
1 'polypeptide(L)'
;RNAAYGMRARANLVMNNWGEAATDAEAALSGYTFLSKDDVSAPGFNSANSPSWIWAGIYKAADTPANYRNITWGGHLCSFARGYTTSQGLYKRINSLLYNMIPDTDVRKGWWINASLESPLLDHMDWDGVTGSAISSLAIPNVKRAFQPYTNVKFAPYENKCGTDINAGDWCIMRAEEMLLIQAEAMAMGGNLGGGKSLLEN
;
A
#
# COMPACT_ATOMS: atom_id res chain seq x y z
N ARG A 1 3.84 -21.37 -6.40
CA ARG A 1 4.80 -22.03 -5.50
C ARG A 1 5.23 -21.09 -4.37
N ASN A 2 5.75 -19.90 -4.66
CA ASN A 2 6.22 -18.94 -3.66
C ASN A 2 5.13 -18.50 -2.67
N ALA A 3 3.90 -18.23 -3.15
CA ALA A 3 2.78 -17.93 -2.26
C ALA A 3 2.47 -19.06 -1.26
N ALA A 4 2.66 -20.34 -1.66
CA ALA A 4 2.46 -21.46 -0.76
C ALA A 4 3.55 -21.52 0.34
N TYR A 5 4.79 -21.24 -0.02
CA TYR A 5 5.86 -21.06 0.98
C TYR A 5 5.56 -19.90 1.93
N GLY A 6 5.13 -18.75 1.42
CA GLY A 6 4.79 -17.61 2.27
C GLY A 6 3.61 -17.88 3.22
N MET A 7 2.58 -18.61 2.77
CA MET A 7 1.48 -19.03 3.65
C MET A 7 1.97 -19.98 4.75
N ARG A 8 2.87 -20.89 4.41
CA ARG A 8 3.46 -21.83 5.40
C ARG A 8 4.40 -21.09 6.37
N ALA A 9 5.16 -20.10 5.88
CA ALA A 9 5.97 -19.23 6.74
C ALA A 9 5.11 -18.49 7.79
N ARG A 10 3.98 -17.90 7.38
CA ARG A 10 3.02 -17.28 8.31
C ARG A 10 2.53 -18.26 9.37
N ALA A 11 2.16 -19.48 8.96
CA ALA A 11 1.68 -20.51 9.88
C ALA A 11 2.78 -20.95 10.85
N ASN A 12 3.99 -21.23 10.35
CA ASN A 12 5.13 -21.63 11.17
C ASN A 12 5.55 -20.54 12.17
N LEU A 13 5.50 -19.26 11.76
CA LEU A 13 5.78 -18.13 12.66
C LEU A 13 4.83 -18.11 13.86
N VAL A 14 3.52 -18.24 13.61
CA VAL A 14 2.48 -18.24 14.66
C VAL A 14 2.59 -19.48 15.56
N MET A 15 3.06 -20.61 15.02
CA MET A 15 3.28 -21.83 15.77
C MET A 15 4.62 -21.87 16.52
N ASN A 16 5.44 -20.81 16.42
CA ASN A 16 6.79 -20.73 16.98
C ASN A 16 7.79 -21.75 16.39
N ASN A 17 7.52 -22.24 15.18
CA ASN A 17 8.45 -23.10 14.42
C ASN A 17 9.45 -22.20 13.69
N TRP A 18 10.35 -21.58 14.45
CA TRP A 18 11.22 -20.50 13.95
C TRP A 18 12.11 -20.91 12.77
N GLY A 19 12.72 -22.10 12.81
CA GLY A 19 13.56 -22.60 11.75
C GLY A 19 12.82 -22.78 10.42
N GLU A 20 11.66 -23.40 10.48
CA GLU A 20 10.79 -23.62 9.32
C GLU A 20 10.21 -22.31 8.81
N ALA A 21 9.83 -21.38 9.71
CA ALA A 21 9.34 -20.07 9.33
C ALA A 21 10.39 -19.27 8.54
N ALA A 22 11.63 -19.25 9.00
CA ALA A 22 12.73 -18.56 8.31
C ALA A 22 13.02 -19.19 6.93
N THR A 23 13.10 -20.52 6.87
CA THR A 23 13.38 -21.27 5.63
C THR A 23 12.27 -21.05 4.59
N ASP A 24 11.01 -21.10 5.00
CA ASP A 24 9.86 -20.91 4.11
C ASP A 24 9.74 -19.46 3.62
N ALA A 25 10.03 -18.49 4.49
CA ALA A 25 10.05 -17.09 4.13
C ALA A 25 11.13 -16.79 3.08
N GLU A 26 12.34 -17.33 3.25
CA GLU A 26 13.42 -17.25 2.27
C GLU A 26 13.03 -17.89 0.93
N ALA A 27 12.44 -19.07 0.96
CA ALA A 27 11.97 -19.74 -0.26
C ALA A 27 10.87 -18.96 -0.98
N ALA A 28 10.01 -18.24 -0.25
CA ALA A 28 8.97 -17.38 -0.81
C ALA A 28 9.55 -16.15 -1.52
N LEU A 29 10.71 -15.64 -1.11
CA LEU A 29 11.38 -14.47 -1.71
C LEU A 29 11.98 -14.75 -3.09
N SER A 30 12.19 -16.00 -3.47
CA SER A 30 12.88 -16.36 -4.71
C SER A 30 12.22 -15.75 -5.94
N GLY A 31 12.94 -14.91 -6.66
CA GLY A 31 12.47 -14.22 -7.90
C GLY A 31 11.68 -12.94 -7.67
N TYR A 32 11.60 -12.45 -6.44
CA TYR A 32 11.01 -11.16 -6.10
C TYR A 32 12.07 -10.18 -5.62
N THR A 33 11.79 -8.89 -5.78
CA THR A 33 12.67 -7.81 -5.31
C THR A 33 11.88 -6.86 -4.40
N PHE A 34 12.58 -6.22 -3.48
CA PHE A 34 11.97 -5.19 -2.63
C PHE A 34 11.74 -3.90 -3.44
N LEU A 35 10.74 -3.15 -3.04
CA LEU A 35 10.50 -1.83 -3.61
C LEU A 35 11.65 -0.87 -3.24
N SER A 36 12.13 -0.13 -4.23
CA SER A 36 13.06 0.98 -4.01
C SER A 36 12.38 2.15 -3.30
N LYS A 37 13.17 3.13 -2.85
CA LYS A 37 12.62 4.38 -2.30
C LYS A 37 11.77 5.12 -3.32
N ASP A 38 12.17 5.09 -4.60
CA ASP A 38 11.42 5.73 -5.68
C ASP A 38 10.09 5.04 -5.93
N ASP A 39 10.06 3.69 -5.94
CA ASP A 39 8.82 2.93 -6.05
C ASP A 39 7.85 3.22 -4.89
N VAL A 40 8.39 3.34 -3.66
CA VAL A 40 7.59 3.64 -2.45
C VAL A 40 7.09 5.07 -2.45
N SER A 41 7.80 5.99 -3.11
CA SER A 41 7.44 7.41 -3.25
C SER A 41 6.50 7.69 -4.41
N ALA A 42 6.25 6.71 -5.28
CA ALA A 42 5.26 6.82 -6.36
C ALA A 42 3.87 6.37 -5.87
N PRO A 43 2.77 6.90 -6.43
CA PRO A 43 1.44 6.37 -6.15
C PRO A 43 1.35 4.94 -6.68
N GLY A 44 0.72 4.06 -5.91
CA GLY A 44 0.72 2.66 -6.29
C GLY A 44 -0.13 1.80 -5.39
N PHE A 45 0.40 0.61 -5.10
CA PHE A 45 -0.28 -0.42 -4.32
C PHE A 45 -1.64 -0.83 -4.91
N ASN A 46 -1.75 -0.79 -6.24
CA ASN A 46 -2.96 -1.11 -6.99
C ASN A 46 -2.69 -1.94 -8.26
N SER A 47 -1.45 -2.45 -8.44
CA SER A 47 -1.07 -3.27 -9.59
C SER A 47 -0.26 -4.50 -9.18
N ALA A 48 -0.68 -5.67 -9.66
CA ALA A 48 0.02 -6.95 -9.49
C ALA A 48 1.36 -7.02 -10.25
N ASN A 49 1.66 -6.03 -11.09
CA ASN A 49 2.96 -5.91 -11.76
C ASN A 49 4.08 -5.43 -10.85
N SER A 50 3.78 -5.12 -9.59
CA SER A 50 4.79 -4.75 -8.59
C SER A 50 5.81 -5.89 -8.41
N PRO A 51 7.12 -5.60 -8.48
CA PRO A 51 8.16 -6.63 -8.37
C PRO A 51 8.23 -7.28 -6.97
N SER A 52 7.58 -6.67 -5.98
CA SER A 52 7.55 -7.20 -4.61
C SER A 52 6.29 -8.02 -4.29
N TRP A 53 5.29 -8.07 -5.17
CA TRP A 53 4.06 -8.76 -4.88
C TRP A 53 4.13 -10.26 -5.22
N ILE A 54 4.20 -11.10 -4.20
CA ILE A 54 4.25 -12.57 -4.35
C ILE A 54 2.87 -13.14 -4.67
N TRP A 55 1.83 -12.53 -4.12
CA TRP A 55 0.43 -12.94 -4.35
C TRP A 55 -0.49 -11.75 -4.35
N ALA A 56 -1.34 -11.69 -5.38
CA ALA A 56 -2.34 -10.64 -5.55
C ALA A 56 -3.63 -11.19 -6.15
N GLY A 57 -4.75 -10.56 -5.79
CA GLY A 57 -6.00 -10.69 -6.52
C GLY A 57 -6.04 -9.64 -7.62
N ILE A 58 -6.25 -10.06 -8.87
CA ILE A 58 -6.32 -9.15 -10.02
C ILE A 58 -7.75 -8.66 -10.20
N TYR A 59 -7.92 -7.35 -10.27
CA TYR A 59 -9.18 -6.67 -10.49
C TYR A 59 -9.10 -5.80 -11.76
N LYS A 60 -9.91 -6.15 -12.76
CA LYS A 60 -9.98 -5.38 -14.02
C LYS A 60 -11.15 -4.39 -13.98
N ALA A 61 -11.07 -3.35 -14.80
CA ALA A 61 -12.17 -2.38 -14.95
C ALA A 61 -13.50 -3.06 -15.32
N ALA A 62 -13.46 -4.14 -16.11
CA ALA A 62 -14.64 -4.93 -16.47
C ALA A 62 -15.28 -5.69 -15.28
N ASP A 63 -14.49 -5.95 -14.22
CA ASP A 63 -14.96 -6.64 -13.01
C ASP A 63 -15.64 -5.68 -12.03
N THR A 64 -15.66 -4.37 -12.34
CA THR A 64 -16.25 -3.32 -11.50
C THR A 64 -17.51 -2.74 -12.14
N PRO A 65 -18.65 -3.47 -12.15
CA PRO A 65 -19.88 -2.95 -12.73
C PRO A 65 -20.32 -1.68 -11.99
N ALA A 66 -20.88 -0.74 -12.73
CA ALA A 66 -21.25 0.59 -12.27
C ALA A 66 -22.08 0.62 -10.97
N ASN A 67 -22.89 -0.44 -10.74
CA ASN A 67 -23.74 -0.56 -9.56
C ASN A 67 -23.04 -1.11 -8.31
N TYR A 68 -21.78 -1.58 -8.41
CA TYR A 68 -21.04 -2.22 -7.32
C TYR A 68 -19.71 -1.54 -6.98
N ARG A 69 -19.54 -0.30 -7.40
CA ARG A 69 -18.32 0.52 -7.14
C ARG A 69 -17.89 0.55 -5.68
N ASN A 70 -18.86 0.43 -4.78
CA ASN A 70 -18.65 0.59 -3.34
C ASN A 70 -18.14 -0.67 -2.66
N ILE A 71 -18.17 -1.83 -3.32
CA ILE A 71 -17.81 -3.12 -2.71
C ILE A 71 -16.44 -3.66 -3.15
N THR A 72 -15.74 -2.94 -4.01
CA THR A 72 -14.40 -3.32 -4.43
C THR A 72 -13.35 -2.91 -3.41
N TRP A 73 -12.25 -3.63 -3.38
CA TRP A 73 -11.10 -3.28 -2.54
C TRP A 73 -10.61 -1.86 -2.79
N GLY A 74 -10.43 -1.47 -4.07
CA GLY A 74 -10.04 -0.11 -4.44
C GLY A 74 -11.01 0.95 -3.91
N GLY A 75 -12.33 0.70 -3.99
CA GLY A 75 -13.36 1.60 -3.46
C GLY A 75 -13.31 1.79 -1.95
N HIS A 76 -12.76 0.82 -1.20
CA HIS A 76 -12.60 0.92 0.25
C HIS A 76 -11.29 1.58 0.68
N LEU A 77 -10.24 1.48 -0.12
CA LEU A 77 -8.91 1.98 0.26
C LEU A 77 -8.58 3.34 -0.31
N CYS A 78 -8.94 3.60 -1.57
CA CYS A 78 -8.61 4.85 -2.23
C CYS A 78 -9.53 5.98 -1.75
N SER A 79 -8.95 7.04 -1.21
CA SER A 79 -9.69 8.23 -0.77
C SER A 79 -10.07 9.17 -1.91
N PHE A 80 -9.48 8.99 -3.10
CA PHE A 80 -9.59 9.92 -4.24
C PHE A 80 -10.40 9.38 -5.43
N ALA A 81 -10.93 8.16 -5.33
CA ALA A 81 -11.87 7.61 -6.31
C ALA A 81 -13.31 7.74 -5.82
N ARG A 82 -14.28 7.69 -6.74
CA ARG A 82 -15.70 7.57 -6.38
C ARG A 82 -15.99 6.13 -5.96
N GLY A 83 -15.94 5.89 -4.67
CA GLY A 83 -16.18 4.57 -4.10
C GLY A 83 -16.84 4.65 -2.74
N TYR A 84 -16.69 3.60 -1.95
CA TYR A 84 -17.25 3.52 -0.60
C TYR A 84 -16.72 4.65 0.30
N THR A 85 -15.41 4.92 0.24
CA THR A 85 -14.79 5.97 1.06
C THR A 85 -15.38 7.35 0.79
N THR A 86 -15.60 7.71 -0.48
CA THR A 86 -16.15 9.02 -0.86
C THR A 86 -17.66 9.11 -0.64
N SER A 87 -18.41 8.05 -0.95
CA SER A 87 -19.87 8.02 -0.81
C SER A 87 -20.32 8.05 0.64
N GLN A 88 -19.56 7.43 1.54
CA GLN A 88 -19.85 7.38 2.98
C GLN A 88 -19.07 8.41 3.80
N GLY A 89 -18.18 9.19 3.18
CA GLY A 89 -17.32 10.15 3.89
C GLY A 89 -16.29 9.50 4.81
N LEU A 90 -15.92 8.25 4.56
CA LEU A 90 -15.02 7.43 5.39
C LEU A 90 -13.57 7.51 4.90
N TYR A 91 -13.05 8.70 4.69
CA TYR A 91 -11.67 8.91 4.25
C TYR A 91 -10.66 8.33 5.24
N LYS A 92 -9.65 7.65 4.73
CA LYS A 92 -8.61 7.05 5.56
C LYS A 92 -7.58 8.13 5.92
N ARG A 93 -7.41 8.36 7.22
CA ARG A 93 -6.43 9.33 7.74
C ARG A 93 -5.55 8.69 8.80
N ILE A 94 -4.30 9.13 8.86
CA ILE A 94 -3.42 8.81 9.97
C ILE A 94 -3.70 9.78 11.14
N ASN A 95 -3.51 9.31 12.36
CA ASN A 95 -3.52 10.19 13.53
C ASN A 95 -2.37 11.21 13.43
N SER A 96 -2.64 12.49 13.70
CA SER A 96 -1.64 13.57 13.57
C SER A 96 -0.43 13.38 14.47
N LEU A 97 -0.60 12.84 15.67
CA LEU A 97 0.52 12.54 16.57
C LEU A 97 1.44 11.47 15.97
N LEU A 98 0.84 10.40 15.41
CA LEU A 98 1.61 9.36 14.75
C LEU A 98 2.31 9.88 13.49
N TYR A 99 1.62 10.71 12.67
CA TYR A 99 2.23 11.34 11.51
C TYR A 99 3.47 12.17 11.87
N ASN A 100 3.38 12.95 12.95
CA ASN A 100 4.47 13.79 13.41
C ASN A 100 5.65 12.99 14.00
N MET A 101 5.44 11.75 14.39
CA MET A 101 6.51 10.84 14.84
C MET A 101 7.28 10.20 13.68
N ILE A 102 6.73 10.21 12.46
CA ILE A 102 7.43 9.66 11.28
C ILE A 102 8.57 10.63 10.93
N PRO A 103 9.82 10.17 10.89
CA PRO A 103 10.95 11.01 10.48
C PRO A 103 10.76 11.58 9.07
N ASP A 104 11.24 12.80 8.82
CA ASP A 104 11.16 13.41 7.48
C ASP A 104 12.03 12.68 6.45
N THR A 105 13.01 11.91 6.91
CA THR A 105 13.84 11.03 6.08
C THR A 105 13.13 9.75 5.63
N ASP A 106 12.00 9.42 6.23
CA ASP A 106 11.20 8.25 5.84
C ASP A 106 10.25 8.65 4.71
N VAL A 107 10.53 8.20 3.49
CA VAL A 107 9.73 8.49 2.30
C VAL A 107 8.26 8.09 2.45
N ARG A 108 7.95 7.12 3.33
CA ARG A 108 6.57 6.68 3.60
C ARG A 108 5.73 7.75 4.29
N LYS A 109 6.35 8.81 4.84
CA LYS A 109 5.62 9.98 5.35
C LYS A 109 4.79 10.64 4.25
N GLY A 110 5.28 10.60 2.99
CA GLY A 110 4.57 11.07 1.82
C GLY A 110 3.31 10.27 1.47
N TRP A 111 3.03 9.12 2.11
CA TRP A 111 1.78 8.38 1.92
C TRP A 111 0.54 9.08 2.50
N TRP A 112 0.75 10.18 3.19
CA TRP A 112 -0.32 11.01 3.75
C TRP A 112 -0.09 12.47 3.39
N ILE A 113 -1.18 13.18 3.10
CA ILE A 113 -1.15 14.62 2.87
C ILE A 113 -0.69 15.31 4.16
N ASN A 114 0.24 16.25 4.07
CA ASN A 114 0.69 17.04 5.22
C ASN A 114 -0.35 18.10 5.65
N ALA A 115 -0.02 18.91 6.66
CA ALA A 115 -0.90 19.96 7.16
C ALA A 115 -1.16 21.07 6.12
N SER A 116 -0.26 21.24 5.14
CA SER A 116 -0.38 22.19 4.02
C SER A 116 -1.09 21.60 2.80
N LEU A 117 -1.65 20.39 2.91
CA LEU A 117 -2.31 19.65 1.82
C LEU A 117 -1.36 19.21 0.70
N GLU A 118 -0.14 18.89 1.03
CA GLU A 118 0.89 18.48 0.08
C GLU A 118 1.32 17.02 0.32
N SER A 119 1.67 16.34 -0.75
CA SER A 119 2.36 15.06 -0.77
C SER A 119 3.01 14.86 -2.14
N PRO A 120 4.23 14.29 -2.22
CA PRO A 120 4.87 13.97 -3.51
C PRO A 120 4.02 13.05 -4.38
N LEU A 121 3.19 12.21 -3.78
CA LEU A 121 2.32 11.28 -4.52
C LEU A 121 1.20 12.00 -5.27
N LEU A 122 0.78 13.20 -4.85
CA LEU A 122 -0.22 14.00 -5.54
C LEU A 122 0.27 14.49 -6.90
N ASP A 123 1.58 14.66 -7.09
CA ASP A 123 2.17 15.12 -8.36
C ASP A 123 1.94 14.11 -9.50
N HIS A 124 1.70 12.86 -9.15
CA HIS A 124 1.40 11.77 -10.09
C HIS A 124 -0.11 11.52 -10.29
N MET A 125 -0.97 12.24 -9.57
CA MET A 125 -2.41 12.11 -9.70
C MET A 125 -2.96 13.22 -10.60
N ASP A 126 -3.97 12.89 -11.37
CA ASP A 126 -4.59 13.79 -12.34
C ASP A 126 -6.08 13.97 -12.02
N TRP A 127 -6.54 15.20 -12.22
CA TRP A 127 -7.95 15.53 -12.32
C TRP A 127 -8.15 16.53 -13.47
N ASP A 128 -8.71 16.06 -14.58
CA ASP A 128 -8.98 16.90 -15.76
C ASP A 128 -7.75 17.76 -16.18
N GLY A 129 -6.55 17.16 -16.14
CA GLY A 129 -5.30 17.84 -16.47
C GLY A 129 -4.69 18.70 -15.35
N VAL A 130 -5.30 18.72 -14.15
CA VAL A 130 -4.73 19.37 -12.95
C VAL A 130 -4.07 18.30 -12.08
N THR A 131 -2.84 18.53 -11.67
CA THR A 131 -2.04 17.60 -10.86
C THR A 131 -1.57 18.24 -9.55
N GLY A 132 -1.09 17.40 -8.64
CA GLY A 132 -0.51 17.84 -7.37
C GLY A 132 -1.51 18.53 -6.46
N SER A 133 -1.00 19.39 -5.57
CA SER A 133 -1.80 20.11 -4.59
C SER A 133 -2.83 21.06 -5.21
N ALA A 134 -2.62 21.46 -6.47
CA ALA A 134 -3.58 22.30 -7.19
C ALA A 134 -4.96 21.64 -7.36
N ILE A 135 -5.05 20.28 -7.31
CA ILE A 135 -6.33 19.55 -7.32
C ILE A 135 -7.23 20.01 -6.15
N SER A 136 -6.66 20.40 -5.03
CA SER A 136 -7.42 20.85 -3.84
C SER A 136 -8.27 22.09 -4.10
N SER A 137 -7.90 22.91 -5.10
CA SER A 137 -8.62 24.11 -5.50
C SER A 137 -9.83 23.83 -6.41
N LEU A 138 -9.93 22.62 -6.98
CA LEU A 138 -11.02 22.26 -7.90
C LEU A 138 -12.34 22.12 -7.14
N ALA A 139 -13.43 22.61 -7.76
CA ALA A 139 -14.77 22.59 -7.20
C ALA A 139 -15.45 21.21 -7.35
N ILE A 140 -14.80 20.14 -6.90
CA ILE A 140 -15.31 18.78 -7.06
C ILE A 140 -15.85 18.27 -5.73
N PRO A 141 -17.18 18.12 -5.57
CA PRO A 141 -17.83 18.03 -4.26
C PRO A 141 -17.35 16.85 -3.40
N ASN A 142 -17.16 15.66 -3.98
CA ASN A 142 -16.89 14.46 -3.19
C ASN A 142 -15.39 14.24 -2.96
N VAL A 143 -14.56 14.48 -3.98
CA VAL A 143 -13.12 14.26 -3.87
C VAL A 143 -12.43 15.39 -3.12
N LYS A 144 -12.93 16.63 -3.24
CA LYS A 144 -12.42 17.75 -2.45
C LYS A 144 -12.45 17.49 -0.95
N ARG A 145 -13.41 16.71 -0.45
CA ARG A 145 -13.48 16.30 0.96
C ARG A 145 -12.35 15.39 1.38
N ALA A 146 -11.72 14.69 0.43
CA ALA A 146 -10.54 13.88 0.70
C ALA A 146 -9.28 14.74 0.93
N PHE A 147 -9.23 15.95 0.36
CA PHE A 147 -8.13 16.89 0.60
C PHE A 147 -8.26 17.52 1.99
N GLN A 148 -7.87 16.73 2.96
CA GLN A 148 -7.76 17.13 4.35
C GLN A 148 -6.41 16.67 4.88
N PRO A 149 -5.80 17.39 5.83
CA PRO A 149 -4.54 16.97 6.42
C PRO A 149 -4.58 15.50 6.86
N TYR A 150 -3.50 14.80 6.57
CA TYR A 150 -3.26 13.41 6.96
C TYR A 150 -4.10 12.36 6.22
N THR A 151 -4.81 12.73 5.14
CA THR A 151 -5.50 11.76 4.29
C THR A 151 -4.50 10.86 3.57
N ASN A 152 -4.82 9.58 3.47
CA ASN A 152 -3.99 8.59 2.80
C ASN A 152 -4.03 8.76 1.28
N VAL A 153 -2.85 8.85 0.66
CA VAL A 153 -2.63 8.93 -0.80
C VAL A 153 -1.83 7.75 -1.35
N LYS A 154 -1.45 6.79 -0.50
CA LYS A 154 -0.70 5.59 -0.89
C LYS A 154 -1.43 4.77 -1.96
N PHE A 155 -2.74 4.60 -1.79
CA PHE A 155 -3.57 3.85 -2.71
C PHE A 155 -4.10 4.79 -3.78
N ALA A 156 -3.47 4.76 -4.96
CA ALA A 156 -3.86 5.59 -6.09
C ALA A 156 -5.22 5.17 -6.66
N PRO A 157 -6.00 6.12 -7.20
CA PRO A 157 -7.17 5.81 -8.00
C PRO A 157 -6.78 5.10 -9.30
N TYR A 158 -7.74 4.44 -9.94
CA TYR A 158 -7.51 3.78 -11.22
C TYR A 158 -6.92 4.75 -12.25
N GLU A 159 -5.83 4.34 -12.90
CA GLU A 159 -5.04 5.16 -13.83
C GLU A 159 -4.60 6.52 -13.25
N ASN A 160 -4.47 6.61 -11.92
CA ASN A 160 -4.15 7.83 -11.18
C ASN A 160 -5.17 8.98 -11.37
N LYS A 161 -6.37 8.70 -11.87
CA LYS A 161 -7.42 9.70 -12.12
C LYS A 161 -8.30 9.89 -10.89
N CYS A 162 -8.14 11.00 -10.21
CA CYS A 162 -8.99 11.37 -9.08
C CYS A 162 -10.46 11.48 -9.54
N GLY A 163 -11.38 11.02 -8.69
CA GLY A 163 -12.81 11.06 -8.98
C GLY A 163 -13.30 10.04 -9.99
N THR A 164 -12.44 9.13 -10.45
CA THR A 164 -12.87 8.05 -11.33
C THR A 164 -13.96 7.20 -10.68
N ASP A 165 -14.90 6.77 -11.50
CA ASP A 165 -15.92 5.79 -11.10
C ASP A 165 -15.41 4.34 -11.16
N ILE A 166 -14.25 4.14 -11.79
CA ILE A 166 -13.63 2.84 -11.93
C ILE A 166 -12.78 2.59 -10.69
N ASN A 167 -13.19 1.63 -9.88
CA ASN A 167 -12.46 1.21 -8.68
C ASN A 167 -11.72 -0.10 -8.92
N ALA A 168 -11.13 -0.25 -10.11
CA ALA A 168 -10.22 -1.33 -10.43
C ALA A 168 -8.87 -1.05 -9.74
N GLY A 169 -8.33 -2.08 -9.14
CA GLY A 169 -7.03 -2.05 -8.49
C GLY A 169 -6.77 -3.42 -7.91
N ASP A 170 -5.60 -3.95 -8.18
CA ASP A 170 -5.23 -5.27 -7.70
C ASP A 170 -5.07 -5.26 -6.18
N TRP A 171 -5.42 -6.37 -5.58
CA TRP A 171 -5.33 -6.55 -4.14
C TRP A 171 -4.08 -7.30 -3.77
N CYS A 172 -3.16 -6.63 -3.08
CA CYS A 172 -1.97 -7.27 -2.53
C CYS A 172 -2.34 -8.16 -1.34
N ILE A 173 -2.04 -9.46 -1.46
CA ILE A 173 -2.27 -10.45 -0.41
C ILE A 173 -0.95 -10.81 0.30
N MET A 174 0.17 -10.78 -0.43
CA MET A 174 1.48 -11.13 0.10
C MET A 174 2.59 -10.40 -0.63
N ARG A 175 3.55 -9.85 0.12
CA ARG A 175 4.69 -9.10 -0.40
C ARG A 175 6.02 -9.69 0.05
N ALA A 176 7.06 -9.41 -0.74
CA ALA A 176 8.44 -9.79 -0.42
C ALA A 176 8.91 -9.18 0.92
N GLU A 177 8.57 -7.92 1.19
CA GLU A 177 8.95 -7.25 2.42
C GLU A 177 8.35 -7.92 3.67
N GLU A 178 7.15 -8.48 3.57
CA GLU A 178 6.56 -9.28 4.66
C GLU A 178 7.38 -10.55 4.92
N MET A 179 7.81 -11.23 3.85
CA MET A 179 8.61 -12.43 3.99
C MET A 179 9.98 -12.14 4.62
N LEU A 180 10.60 -11.00 4.25
CA LEU A 180 11.83 -10.53 4.90
C LEU A 180 11.63 -10.31 6.40
N LEU A 181 10.54 -9.68 6.79
CA LEU A 181 10.23 -9.42 8.20
C LEU A 181 9.96 -10.73 8.97
N ILE A 182 9.26 -11.69 8.37
CA ILE A 182 9.04 -13.03 8.95
C ILE A 182 10.37 -13.73 9.14
N GLN A 183 11.25 -13.69 8.13
CA GLN A 183 12.58 -14.33 8.22
C GLN A 183 13.41 -13.70 9.35
N ALA A 184 13.45 -12.37 9.42
CA ALA A 184 14.21 -11.64 10.45
C ALA A 184 13.69 -11.94 11.86
N GLU A 185 12.37 -11.91 12.06
CA GLU A 185 11.73 -12.23 13.34
C GLU A 185 12.00 -13.68 13.74
N ALA A 186 11.80 -14.63 12.84
CA ALA A 186 12.02 -16.04 13.09
C ALA A 186 13.48 -16.35 13.45
N MET A 187 14.45 -15.72 12.76
CA MET A 187 15.88 -15.85 13.11
C MET A 187 16.16 -15.28 14.50
N ALA A 188 15.65 -14.12 14.83
CA ALA A 188 15.85 -13.50 16.14
C ALA A 188 15.26 -14.34 17.28
N MET A 189 14.02 -14.81 17.11
CA MET A 189 13.32 -15.67 18.08
C MET A 189 13.95 -17.06 18.20
N GLY A 190 14.53 -17.58 17.12
CA GLY A 190 15.28 -18.83 17.07
C GLY A 190 16.70 -18.75 17.65
N GLY A 191 17.09 -17.60 18.24
CA GLY A 191 18.39 -17.39 18.90
C GLY A 191 19.47 -16.76 18.01
N ASN A 192 19.19 -16.46 16.74
CA ASN A 192 20.11 -15.77 15.84
C ASN A 192 19.73 -14.28 15.67
N LEU A 193 19.80 -13.52 16.78
CA LEU A 193 19.45 -12.10 16.79
C LEU A 193 20.32 -11.27 15.82
N GLY A 194 21.63 -11.59 15.73
CA GLY A 194 22.55 -10.90 14.83
C GLY A 194 22.17 -11.07 13.36
N GLY A 195 21.84 -12.31 12.95
CA GLY A 195 21.37 -12.60 11.60
C GLY A 195 20.04 -11.90 11.26
N GLY A 196 19.07 -11.95 12.17
CA GLY A 196 17.80 -11.25 11.99
C GLY A 196 17.97 -9.73 11.83
N LYS A 197 18.85 -9.13 12.63
CA LYS A 197 19.17 -7.69 12.53
C LYS A 197 19.82 -7.36 11.19
N SER A 198 20.83 -8.14 10.76
CA SER A 198 21.52 -7.91 9.48
C SER A 198 20.61 -7.95 8.26
N LEU A 199 19.52 -8.74 8.28
CA LEU A 199 18.53 -8.76 7.21
C LEU A 199 17.75 -7.45 7.07
N LEU A 200 17.62 -6.67 8.14
CA LEU A 200 16.87 -5.42 8.15
C LEU A 200 17.75 -4.19 7.88
N GLU A 201 19.08 -4.34 7.93
CA GLU A 201 20.05 -3.27 7.74
C GLU A 201 20.60 -3.19 6.30
N ASN A 202 20.34 -4.21 5.48
CA ASN A 202 20.72 -4.29 4.06
C ASN A 202 19.54 -3.99 3.14
#